data_4ad8071d68995ded7038482023f9f806
#
_entry.id   4ad8071d68995ded7038482023f9f806
#
_cell.length_a   1.000
_cell.length_b   1.000
_cell.length_c   1.000
_cell.angle_alpha   90.00
_cell.angle_beta   90.00
_cell.angle_gamma   90.00
#
_symmetry.space_group_name_H-M   'P 1'
#
loop_
_entity.id
_entity.type
_entity.pdbx_description
1 polymer ?
#
loop_
_entity_poly.entity_id
_entity_poly.type
_entity_poly.pdbx_seq_one_letter_code
_entity_poly.pdbx_strand_id
1 'polypeptide(L)'
;MEKVGVTMVDKKPGYREQGKARAGNVKSNFAINPEQMEFERRKVLEQMSNKVDQKKLNNMAAVAATTEPKYFKTINLLKNGNRAEYDSTEGKGEQREPTMRILSLGARVQSSCLALMAQEGLTKHKPDYMIFADTGWEPKFVYEHVEYLKKAITICPLITVERGNIREDLIKAANPEPGSREEEKSFAGRVPNPPLFAARKGGRVGMLYRQCTHDYKVIPIQKKIRELLGVKPKHRVPKDVIVEQWIGISTDEAMRMKKARLPWLESRWPLIEMRMSRMDCLQWYRDIKKHPMPGKSSCIGCPYHHNDQWRNMQKNYPEDFADAVEVDNLIRNGLKNSEAKLYLHKSAKPLGDIDFLEPKKQPSLFGETFDEEFADECEGLCGV
;
A
#
# COMPACT_ATOMS: atom_id res chain seq x y z
N MET A 1 -61.27 -26.45 23.15
CA MET A 1 -61.99 -25.70 22.11
C MET A 1 -61.01 -24.63 21.65
N GLU A 2 -60.51 -24.47 20.49
CA GLU A 2 -60.66 -25.12 19.18
C GLU A 2 -59.32 -24.99 18.43
N LYS A 3 -59.00 -26.01 17.65
CA LYS A 3 -57.92 -26.09 16.68
C LYS A 3 -58.28 -25.27 15.45
N VAL A 4 -57.33 -24.61 14.82
CA VAL A 4 -57.21 -24.38 13.36
C VAL A 4 -55.78 -23.88 13.12
N GLY A 5 -54.91 -24.33 12.28
CA GLY A 5 -55.00 -25.11 11.07
C GLY A 5 -53.79 -24.69 10.26
N VAL A 6 -52.82 -25.61 10.09
CA VAL A 6 -51.60 -25.43 9.32
C VAL A 6 -51.96 -25.56 7.85
N THR A 7 -51.56 -24.60 7.04
CA THR A 7 -51.45 -24.77 5.59
C THR A 7 -50.01 -24.69 5.16
N MET A 8 -49.54 -25.83 4.64
CA MET A 8 -48.27 -25.95 3.88
C MET A 8 -48.44 -25.28 2.52
N VAL A 9 -47.42 -24.58 2.09
CA VAL A 9 -47.23 -24.17 0.69
C VAL A 9 -45.88 -24.64 0.16
N ASP A 10 -46.00 -25.50 -0.77
CA ASP A 10 -45.19 -25.99 -1.85
C ASP A 10 -43.67 -25.75 -1.94
N LYS A 11 -43.02 -26.90 -2.02
CA LYS A 11 -41.65 -27.13 -2.52
C LYS A 11 -41.55 -26.82 -4.01
N LYS A 12 -40.58 -26.05 -4.41
CA LYS A 12 -40.07 -26.01 -5.80
C LYS A 12 -39.07 -27.11 -6.04
N PRO A 13 -39.01 -27.68 -7.27
CA PRO A 13 -38.37 -28.96 -7.56
C PRO A 13 -36.86 -28.83 -7.72
N GLY A 14 -36.19 -29.92 -7.37
CA GLY A 14 -34.76 -30.09 -7.36
C GLY A 14 -34.12 -30.09 -8.73
N TYR A 15 -32.91 -29.62 -8.74
CA TYR A 15 -31.96 -29.87 -9.84
C TYR A 15 -31.49 -31.33 -9.80
N ARG A 16 -31.71 -32.03 -10.91
CA ARG A 16 -31.30 -33.40 -11.14
C ARG A 16 -29.77 -33.49 -11.21
N GLU A 17 -29.22 -34.41 -10.43
CA GLU A 17 -27.93 -35.04 -10.70
C GLU A 17 -27.95 -35.75 -12.05
N GLN A 18 -27.04 -35.38 -12.94
CA GLN A 18 -26.65 -36.21 -14.05
C GLN A 18 -25.13 -36.18 -14.20
N GLY A 19 -24.56 -37.37 -14.20
CA GLY A 19 -23.27 -37.61 -14.78
C GLY A 19 -22.20 -38.19 -13.83
N LYS A 20 -22.43 -39.39 -13.29
CA LYS A 20 -21.31 -40.30 -12.98
C LYS A 20 -20.72 -40.80 -14.28
N ALA A 21 -19.70 -40.15 -14.82
CA ALA A 21 -18.84 -40.69 -15.83
C ALA A 21 -17.71 -41.48 -15.17
N ARG A 22 -17.55 -42.72 -15.61
CA ARG A 22 -16.58 -43.71 -15.18
C ARG A 22 -15.16 -43.17 -15.31
N ALA A 23 -14.40 -43.19 -14.20
CA ALA A 23 -12.97 -43.04 -14.22
C ALA A 23 -12.34 -44.28 -14.90
N GLY A 24 -12.04 -44.15 -16.16
CA GLY A 24 -11.18 -45.08 -16.87
C GLY A 24 -9.73 -44.81 -16.53
N ASN A 25 -9.03 -45.80 -16.00
CA ASN A 25 -7.59 -45.80 -15.80
C ASN A 25 -6.89 -45.57 -17.17
N VAL A 26 -6.50 -44.33 -17.46
CA VAL A 26 -5.51 -44.05 -18.49
C VAL A 26 -4.18 -43.78 -17.77
N LYS A 27 -3.37 -44.83 -17.69
CA LYS A 27 -1.94 -44.69 -17.40
C LYS A 27 -1.33 -44.00 -18.61
N SER A 28 -1.18 -42.69 -18.59
CA SER A 28 -0.35 -41.97 -19.55
C SER A 28 1.11 -42.06 -19.11
N ASN A 29 1.80 -43.08 -19.60
CA ASN A 29 3.26 -43.11 -19.65
C ASN A 29 3.73 -42.09 -20.70
N PHE A 30 3.80 -40.83 -20.36
CA PHE A 30 4.60 -39.83 -21.05
C PHE A 30 5.64 -39.28 -20.08
N ALA A 31 6.66 -40.09 -19.82
CA ALA A 31 7.93 -39.56 -19.34
C ALA A 31 8.57 -38.84 -20.55
N ILE A 32 8.37 -37.55 -20.65
CA ILE A 32 9.08 -36.71 -21.63
C ILE A 32 10.54 -36.71 -21.21
N ASN A 33 11.42 -37.24 -22.09
CA ASN A 33 12.86 -37.24 -21.88
C ASN A 33 13.37 -35.79 -21.73
N PRO A 34 14.07 -35.44 -20.63
CA PRO A 34 14.60 -34.10 -20.40
C PRO A 34 15.44 -33.57 -21.58
N GLU A 35 16.19 -34.42 -22.25
CA GLU A 35 16.99 -34.07 -23.46
C GLU A 35 16.11 -33.65 -24.63
N GLN A 36 14.97 -34.30 -24.81
CA GLN A 36 14.02 -33.99 -25.85
C GLN A 36 13.30 -32.65 -25.59
N MET A 37 13.04 -32.33 -24.33
CA MET A 37 12.54 -30.99 -23.90
C MET A 37 13.57 -29.90 -24.15
N GLU A 38 14.83 -30.15 -23.87
CA GLU A 38 15.90 -29.17 -24.10
C GLU A 38 16.12 -28.96 -25.61
N PHE A 39 16.03 -30.00 -26.40
CA PHE A 39 16.11 -29.91 -27.87
C PHE A 39 14.96 -29.09 -28.46
N GLU A 40 13.71 -29.33 -28.03
CA GLU A 40 12.55 -28.55 -28.50
C GLU A 40 12.61 -27.09 -28.00
N ARG A 41 13.12 -26.85 -26.79
CA ARG A 41 13.34 -25.51 -26.28
C ARG A 41 14.37 -24.75 -27.11
N ARG A 42 15.49 -25.36 -27.47
CA ARG A 42 16.51 -24.76 -28.35
C ARG A 42 15.92 -24.43 -29.71
N LYS A 43 15.14 -25.33 -30.28
CA LYS A 43 14.48 -25.14 -31.57
C LYS A 43 13.48 -23.99 -31.57
N VAL A 44 12.71 -23.84 -30.49
CA VAL A 44 11.82 -22.70 -30.28
C VAL A 44 12.59 -21.40 -30.13
N LEU A 45 13.67 -21.39 -29.34
CA LEU A 45 14.53 -20.21 -29.17
C LEU A 45 15.22 -19.80 -30.47
N GLU A 46 15.66 -20.78 -31.26
CA GLU A 46 16.25 -20.55 -32.57
C GLU A 46 15.23 -20.01 -33.58
N GLN A 47 14.02 -20.53 -33.56
CA GLN A 47 12.91 -20.01 -34.38
C GLN A 47 12.45 -18.61 -33.92
N MET A 48 12.50 -18.30 -32.64
CA MET A 48 12.24 -16.97 -32.14
C MET A 48 13.37 -16.00 -32.48
N SER A 49 14.64 -16.44 -32.41
CA SER A 49 15.81 -15.66 -32.83
C SER A 49 15.80 -15.35 -34.32
N ASN A 50 15.43 -16.32 -35.15
CA ASN A 50 15.36 -16.14 -36.61
C ASN A 50 14.12 -15.35 -37.09
N LYS A 51 13.09 -15.20 -36.23
CA LYS A 51 11.89 -14.38 -36.54
C LYS A 51 12.02 -12.93 -36.09
N VAL A 52 13.02 -12.62 -35.29
CA VAL A 52 13.30 -11.22 -34.93
C VAL A 52 14.13 -10.62 -36.05
N ASP A 53 13.46 -9.95 -36.98
CA ASP A 53 14.05 -9.21 -38.07
C ASP A 53 15.13 -8.28 -37.50
N GLN A 54 16.40 -8.48 -37.91
CA GLN A 54 17.54 -7.68 -37.44
C GLN A 54 17.31 -6.18 -37.67
N LYS A 55 16.52 -5.85 -38.68
CA LYS A 55 16.05 -4.50 -38.96
C LYS A 55 15.08 -3.99 -37.90
N LYS A 56 14.29 -4.89 -37.32
CA LYS A 56 13.37 -4.57 -36.21
C LYS A 56 14.12 -4.39 -34.90
N LEU A 57 15.14 -5.21 -34.65
CA LEU A 57 16.07 -5.06 -33.52
C LEU A 57 16.89 -3.77 -33.62
N ASN A 58 17.43 -3.47 -34.79
CA ASN A 58 18.15 -2.23 -35.03
C ASN A 58 17.24 -1.01 -34.92
N ASN A 59 15.98 -1.11 -35.41
CA ASN A 59 14.97 -0.06 -35.20
C ASN A 59 14.56 0.06 -33.72
N MET A 60 14.43 -1.02 -32.97
CA MET A 60 14.17 -0.97 -31.54
C MET A 60 15.36 -0.41 -30.75
N ALA A 61 16.58 -0.77 -31.12
CA ALA A 61 17.80 -0.20 -30.53
C ALA A 61 17.95 1.28 -30.87
N ALA A 62 17.66 1.69 -32.10
CA ALA A 62 17.65 3.09 -32.52
C ALA A 62 16.53 3.89 -31.82
N VAL A 63 15.34 3.28 -31.68
CA VAL A 63 14.21 3.86 -30.93
C VAL A 63 14.54 3.92 -29.44
N ALA A 64 15.20 2.91 -28.86
CA ALA A 64 15.65 2.93 -27.46
C ALA A 64 16.76 3.95 -27.20
N ALA A 65 17.64 4.16 -28.17
CA ALA A 65 18.71 5.17 -28.09
C ALA A 65 18.20 6.60 -28.29
N THR A 66 17.07 6.78 -28.97
CA THR A 66 16.49 8.11 -29.28
C THR A 66 15.22 8.43 -28.49
N THR A 67 14.61 7.44 -27.82
CA THR A 67 13.46 7.69 -26.94
C THR A 67 13.93 8.06 -25.56
N GLU A 68 13.77 9.33 -25.22
CA GLU A 68 13.75 9.75 -23.82
C GLU A 68 12.76 8.85 -23.05
N PRO A 69 13.09 8.43 -21.82
CA PRO A 69 12.15 7.70 -20.97
C PRO A 69 10.77 8.37 -20.97
N LYS A 70 9.71 7.60 -20.89
CA LYS A 70 8.32 8.07 -21.00
C LYS A 70 8.01 9.27 -20.11
N TYR A 71 8.56 9.28 -18.89
CA TYR A 71 8.42 10.40 -17.97
C TYR A 71 9.18 11.67 -18.42
N PHE A 72 10.32 11.54 -19.13
CA PHE A 72 11.02 12.70 -19.71
C PHE A 72 10.19 13.37 -20.81
N LYS A 73 9.46 12.60 -21.62
CA LYS A 73 8.52 13.19 -22.58
C LYS A 73 7.42 13.98 -21.87
N THR A 74 6.86 13.42 -20.81
CA THR A 74 5.84 14.11 -20.00
C THR A 74 6.41 15.38 -19.35
N ILE A 75 7.63 15.30 -18.80
CA ILE A 75 8.33 16.44 -18.22
C ILE A 75 8.65 17.50 -19.26
N ASN A 76 9.15 17.12 -20.44
CA ASN A 76 9.43 18.05 -21.52
C ASN A 76 8.17 18.71 -22.06
N LEU A 77 7.06 17.99 -22.16
CA LEU A 77 5.76 18.56 -22.49
C LEU A 77 5.31 19.61 -21.45
N LEU A 78 5.50 19.33 -20.16
CA LEU A 78 5.19 20.27 -19.09
C LEU A 78 6.09 21.52 -19.12
N LYS A 79 7.40 21.36 -19.35
CA LYS A 79 8.37 22.47 -19.44
C LYS A 79 8.14 23.34 -20.68
N ASN A 80 7.75 22.77 -21.80
CA ASN A 80 7.57 23.47 -23.06
C ASN A 80 6.17 24.08 -23.24
N GLY A 81 5.34 24.12 -22.18
CA GLY A 81 4.02 24.73 -22.22
C GLY A 81 2.98 23.98 -23.07
N ASN A 82 3.33 22.88 -23.67
CA ASN A 82 2.39 22.02 -24.38
C ASN A 82 1.54 21.26 -23.36
N ARG A 83 0.41 21.88 -22.99
CA ARG A 83 -0.63 21.27 -22.18
C ARG A 83 -1.12 20.01 -22.88
N ALA A 84 -0.73 18.83 -22.40
CA ALA A 84 -1.60 17.68 -22.51
C ALA A 84 -2.76 17.96 -21.53
N GLU A 85 -3.84 18.52 -22.04
CA GLU A 85 -5.07 18.77 -21.31
C GLU A 85 -5.63 17.43 -20.84
N TYR A 86 -5.27 17.04 -19.61
CA TYR A 86 -6.05 16.10 -18.86
C TYR A 86 -6.57 16.84 -17.63
N ASP A 87 -7.64 17.58 -17.84
CA ASP A 87 -8.44 18.15 -16.76
C ASP A 87 -9.38 17.05 -16.25
N SER A 88 -8.96 16.36 -15.20
CA SER A 88 -9.79 15.34 -14.52
C SER A 88 -10.94 15.97 -13.73
N THR A 89 -11.14 17.28 -13.86
CA THR A 89 -12.18 18.06 -13.19
C THR A 89 -12.89 18.99 -14.15
N GLU A 90 -13.35 18.48 -15.30
CA GLU A 90 -14.41 19.19 -16.05
C GLU A 90 -15.75 19.12 -15.30
N GLY A 91 -15.77 19.72 -14.11
CA GLY A 91 -16.95 20.20 -13.42
C GLY A 91 -17.00 21.72 -13.62
N LYS A 92 -17.86 22.19 -14.49
CA LYS A 92 -18.14 23.60 -14.77
C LYS A 92 -18.20 24.43 -13.47
N GLY A 93 -17.14 25.16 -13.19
CA GLY A 93 -17.00 26.13 -12.13
C GLY A 93 -15.61 26.74 -12.22
N GLU A 94 -15.48 28.05 -12.12
CA GLU A 94 -14.19 28.73 -12.00
C GLU A 94 -13.37 28.01 -10.93
N GLN A 95 -12.29 27.34 -11.34
CA GLN A 95 -11.38 26.70 -10.39
C GLN A 95 -10.74 27.82 -9.58
N ARG A 96 -11.17 27.95 -8.33
CA ARG A 96 -10.55 28.89 -7.39
C ARG A 96 -9.15 28.39 -7.10
N GLU A 97 -8.15 29.27 -7.16
CA GLU A 97 -6.82 28.95 -6.70
C GLU A 97 -6.88 28.48 -5.24
N PRO A 98 -6.26 27.35 -4.89
CA PRO A 98 -6.26 26.88 -3.52
C PRO A 98 -5.50 27.83 -2.62
N THR A 99 -5.99 28.02 -1.41
CA THR A 99 -5.35 28.82 -0.36
C THR A 99 -3.98 28.24 0.03
N MET A 100 -3.85 26.92 -0.06
CA MET A 100 -2.63 26.19 0.33
C MET A 100 -2.56 24.85 -0.40
N ARG A 101 -1.35 24.43 -0.77
CA ARG A 101 -1.05 23.10 -1.36
C ARG A 101 -0.21 22.29 -0.40
N ILE A 102 -0.67 21.12 -0.04
CA ILE A 102 0.01 20.23 0.92
C ILE A 102 0.31 18.89 0.25
N LEU A 103 1.55 18.43 0.32
CA LEU A 103 1.89 17.05 -0.04
C LEU A 103 1.86 16.16 1.21
N SER A 104 0.96 15.16 1.23
CA SER A 104 0.98 14.10 2.24
C SER A 104 2.08 13.10 1.89
N LEU A 105 3.17 13.13 2.65
CA LEU A 105 4.36 12.32 2.42
C LEU A 105 4.25 11.00 3.19
N GLY A 106 4.16 9.88 2.45
CA GLY A 106 4.15 8.55 3.06
C GLY A 106 5.54 7.91 3.17
N ALA A 107 6.60 8.62 2.78
CA ALA A 107 7.99 8.14 2.70
C ALA A 107 8.15 6.82 1.91
N ARG A 108 7.33 6.65 0.87
CA ARG A 108 7.33 5.52 -0.07
C ARG A 108 7.76 5.98 -1.46
N VAL A 109 8.03 5.02 -2.34
CA VAL A 109 8.48 5.29 -3.71
C VAL A 109 7.69 6.40 -4.38
N GLN A 110 6.36 6.29 -4.46
CA GLN A 110 5.53 7.26 -5.18
C GLN A 110 5.53 8.63 -4.52
N SER A 111 5.25 8.71 -3.22
CA SER A 111 5.17 10.00 -2.51
C SER A 111 6.53 10.70 -2.42
N SER A 112 7.63 9.94 -2.27
CA SER A 112 8.99 10.50 -2.26
C SER A 112 9.43 10.92 -3.67
N CYS A 113 9.09 10.15 -4.70
CA CYS A 113 9.30 10.54 -6.09
C CYS A 113 8.60 11.86 -6.39
N LEU A 114 7.31 11.98 -6.04
CA LEU A 114 6.54 13.21 -6.23
C LEU A 114 7.15 14.41 -5.48
N ALA A 115 7.61 14.20 -4.24
CA ALA A 115 8.25 15.24 -3.45
C ALA A 115 9.56 15.74 -4.09
N LEU A 116 10.40 14.82 -4.56
CA LEU A 116 11.66 15.13 -5.23
C LEU A 116 11.44 15.72 -6.63
N MET A 117 10.44 15.26 -7.37
CA MET A 117 10.03 15.87 -8.63
C MET A 117 9.55 17.31 -8.43
N ALA A 118 8.82 17.59 -7.35
CA ALA A 118 8.44 18.95 -7.00
C ALA A 118 9.67 19.81 -6.69
N GLN A 119 10.66 19.27 -5.95
CA GLN A 119 11.94 19.92 -5.68
C GLN A 119 12.70 20.26 -6.97
N GLU A 120 12.69 19.37 -7.96
CA GLU A 120 13.35 19.57 -9.25
C GLU A 120 12.52 20.45 -10.22
N GLY A 121 11.35 20.96 -9.80
CA GLY A 121 10.47 21.79 -10.64
C GLY A 121 9.77 21.04 -11.77
N LEU A 122 9.57 19.73 -11.60
CA LEU A 122 8.98 18.85 -12.61
C LEU A 122 7.46 18.67 -12.43
N THR A 123 6.87 19.30 -11.42
CA THR A 123 5.43 19.34 -11.19
C THR A 123 4.83 20.66 -11.66
N LYS A 124 3.54 20.66 -12.05
CA LYS A 124 2.83 21.87 -12.52
C LYS A 124 2.80 22.97 -11.46
N HIS A 125 2.62 22.61 -10.21
CA HIS A 125 2.60 23.51 -9.06
C HIS A 125 3.62 23.06 -8.03
N LYS A 126 3.89 23.89 -7.02
CA LYS A 126 4.72 23.55 -5.88
C LYS A 126 3.85 23.36 -4.65
N PRO A 127 4.11 22.40 -3.77
CA PRO A 127 3.48 22.36 -2.47
C PRO A 127 4.03 23.48 -1.57
N ASP A 128 3.17 24.07 -0.74
CA ASP A 128 3.58 25.03 0.29
C ASP A 128 4.19 24.32 1.50
N TYR A 129 3.73 23.11 1.76
CA TYR A 129 4.26 22.24 2.82
C TYR A 129 4.21 20.78 2.40
N MET A 130 5.14 20.00 2.92
CA MET A 130 5.09 18.52 2.89
C MET A 130 4.91 18.02 4.32
N ILE A 131 3.99 17.09 4.55
CA ILE A 131 3.69 16.60 5.90
C ILE A 131 3.87 15.09 5.92
N PHE A 132 4.80 14.63 6.76
CA PHE A 132 5.00 13.22 7.11
C PHE A 132 4.30 12.92 8.43
N ALA A 133 3.42 11.92 8.44
CA ALA A 133 2.78 11.46 9.66
C ALA A 133 3.53 10.24 10.19
N ASP A 134 4.24 10.44 11.29
CA ASP A 134 4.96 9.39 12.00
C ASP A 134 4.00 8.59 12.88
N THR A 135 4.09 7.27 12.80
CA THR A 135 3.33 6.35 13.65
C THR A 135 4.08 5.97 14.93
N GLY A 136 5.35 6.39 15.05
CA GLY A 136 6.24 6.04 16.14
C GLY A 136 6.73 4.57 16.08
N TRP A 137 6.42 3.84 15.01
CA TRP A 137 6.83 2.43 14.84
C TRP A 137 7.19 2.09 13.39
N GLU A 138 7.82 3.03 12.70
CA GLU A 138 8.36 2.79 11.35
C GLU A 138 9.76 2.14 11.45
N PRO A 139 10.21 1.32 10.49
CA PRO A 139 11.56 0.79 10.43
C PRO A 139 12.63 1.89 10.36
N LYS A 140 13.82 1.62 10.87
CA LYS A 140 14.94 2.57 10.91
C LYS A 140 15.24 3.22 9.55
N PHE A 141 15.24 2.44 8.47
CA PHE A 141 15.51 2.95 7.13
C PHE A 141 14.45 3.96 6.64
N VAL A 142 13.23 3.92 7.17
CA VAL A 142 12.19 4.91 6.85
C VAL A 142 12.53 6.25 7.49
N TYR A 143 12.95 6.26 8.75
CA TYR A 143 13.40 7.48 9.42
C TYR A 143 14.63 8.07 8.74
N GLU A 144 15.62 7.26 8.38
CA GLU A 144 16.80 7.68 7.62
C GLU A 144 16.40 8.32 6.28
N HIS A 145 15.44 7.73 5.58
CA HIS A 145 14.92 8.29 4.33
C HIS A 145 14.18 9.63 4.54
N VAL A 146 13.39 9.75 5.60
CA VAL A 146 12.72 11.02 5.93
C VAL A 146 13.74 12.12 6.26
N GLU A 147 14.78 11.80 7.02
CA GLU A 147 15.88 12.74 7.30
C GLU A 147 16.65 13.13 6.02
N TYR A 148 16.85 12.18 5.11
CA TYR A 148 17.37 12.48 3.80
C TYR A 148 16.48 13.46 3.04
N LEU A 149 15.17 13.21 2.98
CA LEU A 149 14.21 14.09 2.31
C LEU A 149 14.17 15.49 2.93
N LYS A 150 14.25 15.63 4.25
CA LYS A 150 14.34 16.92 4.93
C LYS A 150 15.53 17.76 4.48
N LYS A 151 16.66 17.10 4.15
CA LYS A 151 17.87 17.75 3.64
C LYS A 151 17.80 18.04 2.14
N ALA A 152 17.21 17.13 1.36
CA ALA A 152 17.13 17.23 -0.09
C ALA A 152 16.05 18.22 -0.57
N ILE A 153 14.98 18.40 0.20
CA ILE A 153 13.85 19.27 -0.15
C ILE A 153 14.04 20.62 0.51
N THR A 154 14.19 21.64 -0.33
CA THR A 154 14.41 23.03 0.10
C THR A 154 13.33 23.99 -0.39
N ILE A 155 12.45 23.57 -1.31
CA ILE A 155 11.41 24.40 -1.89
C ILE A 155 10.28 24.76 -0.93
N CYS A 156 10.08 23.93 0.10
CA CYS A 156 9.07 24.13 1.13
C CYS A 156 9.44 23.34 2.40
N PRO A 157 8.88 23.70 3.57
CA PRO A 157 9.10 22.94 4.82
C PRO A 157 8.53 21.51 4.73
N LEU A 158 9.33 20.52 5.15
CA LEU A 158 8.88 19.17 5.43
C LEU A 158 8.65 19.02 6.93
N ILE A 159 7.39 18.88 7.32
CA ILE A 159 6.94 18.84 8.71
C ILE A 159 6.63 17.40 9.10
N THR A 160 7.17 16.94 10.21
CA THR A 160 6.76 15.66 10.82
C THR A 160 5.66 15.92 11.84
N VAL A 161 4.59 15.13 11.79
CA VAL A 161 3.48 15.15 12.75
C VAL A 161 3.30 13.76 13.34
N GLU A 162 2.87 13.71 14.59
CA GLU A 162 2.62 12.48 15.32
C GLU A 162 1.32 12.57 16.12
N ARG A 163 0.73 11.44 16.43
CA ARG A 163 -0.37 11.32 17.38
C ARG A 163 0.07 10.66 18.68
N GLY A 164 1.14 9.93 18.65
CA GLY A 164 1.67 9.06 19.68
C GLY A 164 2.34 7.85 19.03
N ASN A 165 2.72 6.87 19.83
CA ASN A 165 3.41 5.68 19.39
C ASN A 165 2.41 4.54 19.24
N ILE A 166 2.18 4.05 17.99
CA ILE A 166 1.21 2.97 17.72
C ILE A 166 1.60 1.65 18.40
N ARG A 167 2.90 1.38 18.59
CA ARG A 167 3.40 0.21 19.32
C ARG A 167 2.94 0.23 20.77
N GLU A 168 3.23 1.34 21.45
CA GLU A 168 2.87 1.52 22.87
C GLU A 168 1.35 1.52 23.08
N ASP A 169 0.62 2.24 22.22
CA ASP A 169 -0.83 2.31 22.31
C ASP A 169 -1.46 0.92 22.09
N LEU A 170 -0.88 0.10 21.20
CA LEU A 170 -1.32 -1.25 20.94
C LEU A 170 -1.07 -2.17 22.16
N ILE A 171 0.10 -2.08 22.78
CA ILE A 171 0.44 -2.86 23.98
C ILE A 171 -0.46 -2.44 25.15
N LYS A 172 -0.66 -1.14 25.37
CA LYS A 172 -1.55 -0.60 26.41
C LYS A 172 -3.00 -1.06 26.21
N ALA A 173 -3.47 -1.03 24.97
CA ALA A 173 -4.84 -1.48 24.67
C ALA A 173 -5.03 -3.00 24.86
N ALA A 174 -4.02 -3.80 24.58
CA ALA A 174 -4.05 -5.24 24.81
C ALA A 174 -3.90 -5.59 26.29
N ASN A 175 -3.21 -4.76 27.06
CA ASN A 175 -2.91 -4.96 28.49
C ASN A 175 -3.26 -3.71 29.29
N PRO A 176 -4.54 -3.29 29.33
CA PRO A 176 -4.94 -2.08 30.03
C PRO A 176 -4.77 -2.22 31.54
N GLU A 177 -4.41 -1.14 32.20
CA GLU A 177 -4.42 -1.06 33.65
C GLU A 177 -5.84 -1.17 34.19
N PRO A 178 -6.08 -1.93 35.27
CA PRO A 178 -7.41 -2.06 35.87
C PRO A 178 -8.02 -0.70 36.23
N GLY A 179 -9.27 -0.44 35.82
CA GLY A 179 -9.97 0.82 36.03
C GLY A 179 -9.53 1.96 35.11
N SER A 180 -8.63 1.71 34.16
CA SER A 180 -8.21 2.72 33.20
C SER A 180 -9.25 2.96 32.10
N ARG A 181 -9.15 4.13 31.43
CA ARG A 181 -9.99 4.44 30.26
C ARG A 181 -9.70 3.49 29.09
N GLU A 182 -8.51 2.95 29.02
CA GLU A 182 -8.09 1.93 28.05
C GLU A 182 -8.79 0.60 28.31
N GLU A 183 -9.04 0.25 29.57
CA GLU A 183 -9.80 -0.95 29.93
C GLU A 183 -11.26 -0.83 29.46
N GLU A 184 -11.91 0.31 29.67
CA GLU A 184 -13.25 0.58 29.16
C GLU A 184 -13.33 0.44 27.63
N LYS A 185 -12.32 0.95 26.91
CA LYS A 185 -12.24 0.81 25.45
C LYS A 185 -11.99 -0.61 25.01
N SER A 186 -11.13 -1.36 25.73
CA SER A 186 -10.87 -2.77 25.47
C SER A 186 -12.13 -3.60 25.66
N PHE A 187 -12.92 -3.38 26.69
CA PHE A 187 -14.23 -4.01 26.90
C PHE A 187 -15.22 -3.72 25.79
N ALA A 188 -15.16 -2.57 25.14
CA ALA A 188 -16.01 -2.22 24.02
C ALA A 188 -15.56 -2.85 22.68
N GLY A 189 -14.55 -3.71 22.66
CA GLY A 189 -13.99 -4.32 21.44
C GLY A 189 -13.25 -3.32 20.54
N ARG A 190 -12.90 -2.15 21.07
CA ARG A 190 -12.17 -1.11 20.35
C ARG A 190 -10.70 -1.17 20.72
N VAL A 191 -10.01 -2.22 20.25
CA VAL A 191 -8.55 -2.19 20.26
C VAL A 191 -8.11 -1.14 19.22
N PRO A 192 -7.31 -0.13 19.58
CA PRO A 192 -6.72 0.73 18.57
C PRO A 192 -5.68 -0.09 17.78
N ASN A 193 -5.81 -0.50 16.62
CA ASN A 193 -5.83 -0.28 15.48
C ASN A 193 -5.16 -0.72 14.20
N PRO A 194 -4.00 -1.44 14.21
CA PRO A 194 -3.68 -2.24 13.05
C PRO A 194 -4.71 -3.36 12.90
N PRO A 195 -4.97 -3.83 11.67
CA PRO A 195 -5.95 -4.88 11.40
C PRO A 195 -5.40 -6.25 11.78
N LEU A 196 -5.27 -6.51 13.07
CA LEU A 196 -4.72 -7.75 13.61
C LEU A 196 -5.55 -8.96 13.18
N PHE A 197 -4.89 -10.09 13.02
CA PHE A 197 -5.56 -11.37 12.81
C PHE A 197 -6.08 -11.90 14.15
N ALA A 198 -7.36 -12.25 14.19
CA ALA A 198 -8.00 -12.83 15.36
C ALA A 198 -8.41 -14.28 15.09
N ALA A 199 -7.85 -15.22 15.84
CA ALA A 199 -8.17 -16.63 15.74
C ALA A 199 -9.03 -17.09 16.93
N ARG A 200 -10.18 -17.71 16.63
CA ARG A 200 -11.07 -18.33 17.62
C ARG A 200 -10.83 -19.83 17.74
N LYS A 201 -11.16 -20.43 18.88
CA LYS A 201 -11.26 -21.89 19.00
C LYS A 201 -12.16 -22.44 17.88
N GLY A 202 -11.66 -23.42 17.11
CA GLY A 202 -12.35 -23.95 15.93
C GLY A 202 -11.79 -23.45 14.59
N GLY A 203 -10.67 -22.70 14.57
CA GLY A 203 -9.84 -22.50 13.38
C GLY A 203 -10.27 -21.36 12.45
N ARG A 204 -11.33 -20.61 12.74
CA ARG A 204 -11.67 -19.42 11.94
C ARG A 204 -10.75 -18.27 12.31
N VAL A 205 -10.02 -17.77 11.31
CA VAL A 205 -9.20 -16.57 11.42
C VAL A 205 -9.96 -15.42 10.75
N GLY A 206 -10.16 -14.34 11.49
CA GLY A 206 -10.71 -13.10 10.97
C GLY A 206 -9.69 -11.97 11.10
N MET A 207 -9.96 -10.83 10.50
CA MET A 207 -9.15 -9.63 10.62
C MET A 207 -9.95 -8.54 11.33
N LEU A 208 -9.33 -7.83 12.27
CA LEU A 208 -9.94 -6.68 12.93
C LEU A 208 -10.05 -5.50 11.98
N TYR A 209 -11.01 -4.61 12.28
CA TYR A 209 -11.18 -3.40 11.47
C TYR A 209 -9.99 -2.47 11.58
N ARG A 210 -9.50 -1.99 10.45
CA ARG A 210 -8.35 -1.11 10.35
C ARG A 210 -8.70 0.34 10.67
N GLN A 211 -8.04 0.93 11.65
CA GLN A 211 -8.17 2.35 12.04
C GLN A 211 -6.85 3.11 12.04
N CYS A 212 -5.71 2.41 12.05
CA CYS A 212 -4.38 3.02 12.20
C CYS A 212 -4.10 4.14 11.19
N THR A 213 -4.53 4.01 9.93
CA THR A 213 -4.33 5.06 8.92
C THR A 213 -5.09 6.33 9.28
N HIS A 214 -6.37 6.19 9.64
CA HIS A 214 -7.18 7.34 10.02
C HIS A 214 -6.61 8.03 11.26
N ASP A 215 -6.31 7.25 12.28
CA ASP A 215 -5.95 7.77 13.60
C ASP A 215 -4.54 8.34 13.66
N TYR A 216 -3.55 7.66 13.04
CA TYR A 216 -2.13 8.05 13.14
C TYR A 216 -1.62 8.82 11.92
N LYS A 217 -2.38 8.87 10.82
CA LYS A 217 -1.95 9.60 9.61
C LYS A 217 -2.94 10.71 9.23
N VAL A 218 -4.21 10.38 9.01
CA VAL A 218 -5.19 11.36 8.51
C VAL A 218 -5.47 12.45 9.54
N ILE A 219 -5.80 12.09 10.78
CA ILE A 219 -6.11 13.06 11.85
C ILE A 219 -4.93 14.02 12.15
N PRO A 220 -3.69 13.53 12.36
CA PRO A 220 -2.54 14.42 12.61
C PRO A 220 -2.28 15.38 11.45
N ILE A 221 -2.35 14.91 10.20
CA ILE A 221 -2.17 15.76 9.02
C ILE A 221 -3.26 16.83 8.97
N GLN A 222 -4.53 16.48 9.13
CA GLN A 222 -5.63 17.43 9.12
C GLN A 222 -5.55 18.45 10.26
N LYS A 223 -5.11 18.00 11.44
CA LYS A 223 -4.85 18.89 12.58
C LYS A 223 -3.75 19.91 12.24
N LYS A 224 -2.66 19.45 11.62
CA LYS A 224 -1.55 20.31 11.22
C LYS A 224 -1.95 21.31 10.14
N ILE A 225 -2.72 20.88 9.13
CA ILE A 225 -3.25 21.77 8.10
C ILE A 225 -4.09 22.89 8.75
N ARG A 226 -4.97 22.55 9.67
CA ARG A 226 -5.79 23.56 10.38
C ARG A 226 -4.94 24.54 11.19
N GLU A 227 -3.86 24.05 11.80
CA GLU A 227 -2.89 24.87 12.53
C GLU A 227 -2.18 25.84 11.57
N LEU A 228 -1.70 25.36 10.41
CA LEU A 228 -1.06 26.18 9.39
C LEU A 228 -2.00 27.25 8.80
N LEU A 229 -3.29 26.95 8.74
CA LEU A 229 -4.33 27.92 8.36
C LEU A 229 -4.68 28.93 9.48
N GLY A 230 -4.05 28.84 10.67
CA GLY A 230 -4.37 29.69 11.83
C GLY A 230 -5.75 29.41 12.45
N VAL A 231 -6.38 28.27 12.13
CA VAL A 231 -7.71 27.93 12.64
C VAL A 231 -7.61 27.38 14.07
N LYS A 232 -8.18 28.11 15.03
CA LYS A 232 -8.18 27.70 16.44
C LYS A 232 -8.89 26.35 16.65
N PRO A 233 -8.49 25.57 17.67
CA PRO A 233 -9.19 24.32 18.02
C PRO A 233 -10.70 24.53 18.16
N LYS A 234 -11.49 23.56 17.68
CA LYS A 234 -12.97 23.57 17.69
C LYS A 234 -13.66 24.63 16.81
N HIS A 235 -12.94 25.54 16.15
CA HIS A 235 -13.52 26.46 15.17
C HIS A 235 -13.65 25.79 13.81
N ARG A 236 -14.58 26.24 12.99
CA ARG A 236 -14.72 25.76 11.60
C ARG A 236 -13.69 26.45 10.68
N VAL A 237 -13.22 25.77 9.67
CA VAL A 237 -12.44 26.39 8.59
C VAL A 237 -13.37 27.30 7.82
N PRO A 238 -12.97 28.52 7.44
CA PRO A 238 -13.78 29.43 6.64
C PRO A 238 -14.19 28.78 5.31
N LYS A 239 -15.36 29.16 4.77
CA LYS A 239 -15.93 28.53 3.56
C LYS A 239 -15.19 28.88 2.28
N ASP A 240 -14.44 29.96 2.28
CA ASP A 240 -13.62 30.47 1.18
C ASP A 240 -12.24 29.84 1.12
N VAL A 241 -11.84 29.10 2.16
CA VAL A 241 -10.57 28.39 2.22
C VAL A 241 -10.68 27.03 1.53
N ILE A 242 -9.79 26.77 0.57
CA ILE A 242 -9.60 25.49 -0.10
C ILE A 242 -8.14 25.07 0.05
N VAL A 243 -7.92 23.90 0.58
CA VAL A 243 -6.59 23.28 0.67
C VAL A 243 -6.51 22.13 -0.31
N GLU A 244 -5.56 22.19 -1.21
CA GLU A 244 -5.26 21.10 -2.14
C GLU A 244 -4.28 20.13 -1.49
N GLN A 245 -4.73 18.89 -1.26
CA GLN A 245 -3.91 17.82 -0.67
C GLN A 245 -3.42 16.86 -1.76
N TRP A 246 -2.13 16.87 -2.00
CA TRP A 246 -1.48 15.95 -2.91
C TRP A 246 -1.23 14.61 -2.26
N ILE A 247 -1.58 13.56 -2.98
CA ILE A 247 -1.43 12.17 -2.53
C ILE A 247 -0.66 11.41 -3.61
N GLY A 248 0.40 10.72 -3.21
CA GLY A 248 1.28 9.95 -4.10
C GLY A 248 0.64 8.64 -4.56
N ILE A 249 -0.50 8.71 -5.24
CA ILE A 249 -1.16 7.58 -5.90
C ILE A 249 -0.77 7.60 -7.37
N SER A 250 -0.25 6.49 -7.88
CA SER A 250 0.14 6.27 -9.27
C SER A 250 -0.99 5.63 -10.09
N THR A 251 -0.82 5.57 -11.42
CA THR A 251 -1.89 5.08 -12.35
C THR A 251 -2.31 3.64 -12.09
N ASP A 252 -1.40 2.79 -11.67
CA ASP A 252 -1.64 1.39 -11.26
C ASP A 252 -2.43 1.27 -9.96
N GLU A 253 -2.48 2.33 -9.15
CA GLU A 253 -3.23 2.38 -7.90
C GLU A 253 -4.48 3.29 -7.97
N ALA A 254 -4.94 3.65 -9.17
CA ALA A 254 -6.07 4.60 -9.36
C ALA A 254 -7.35 4.20 -8.61
N MET A 255 -7.56 2.90 -8.38
CA MET A 255 -8.68 2.37 -7.58
C MET A 255 -8.70 2.88 -6.13
N ARG A 256 -7.57 3.40 -5.63
CA ARG A 256 -7.42 3.94 -4.28
C ARG A 256 -7.80 5.40 -4.16
N MET A 257 -8.06 6.07 -5.28
CA MET A 257 -8.45 7.48 -5.30
C MET A 257 -9.77 7.68 -4.56
N LYS A 258 -9.79 8.59 -3.61
CA LYS A 258 -10.99 8.99 -2.87
C LYS A 258 -11.01 10.49 -2.67
N LYS A 259 -12.16 11.10 -2.87
CA LYS A 259 -12.37 12.51 -2.55
C LYS A 259 -12.29 12.72 -1.04
N ALA A 260 -11.68 13.83 -0.63
CA ALA A 260 -11.67 14.23 0.77
C ALA A 260 -13.10 14.43 1.28
N ARG A 261 -13.34 14.07 2.54
CA ARG A 261 -14.67 14.20 3.19
C ARG A 261 -14.91 15.61 3.74
N LEU A 262 -13.85 16.39 3.87
CA LEU A 262 -13.92 17.74 4.46
C LEU A 262 -14.14 18.76 3.34
N PRO A 263 -15.09 19.67 3.48
CA PRO A 263 -15.48 20.60 2.40
C PRO A 263 -14.40 21.63 2.04
N TRP A 264 -13.39 21.80 2.89
CA TRP A 264 -12.27 22.71 2.68
C TRP A 264 -10.99 21.99 2.19
N LEU A 265 -11.05 20.66 1.99
CA LEU A 265 -9.91 19.83 1.59
C LEU A 265 -10.22 19.15 0.26
N GLU A 266 -9.39 19.36 -0.73
CA GLU A 266 -9.50 18.73 -2.05
C GLU A 266 -8.34 17.80 -2.28
N SER A 267 -8.63 16.52 -2.55
CA SER A 267 -7.61 15.53 -2.88
C SER A 267 -7.16 15.69 -4.31
N ARG A 268 -5.84 15.66 -4.54
CA ARG A 268 -5.22 15.70 -5.86
C ARG A 268 -4.17 14.60 -6.01
N TRP A 269 -4.01 14.13 -7.23
CA TRP A 269 -3.14 12.99 -7.54
C TRP A 269 -2.17 13.35 -8.69
N PRO A 270 -1.11 14.13 -8.43
CA PRO A 270 -0.24 14.63 -9.50
C PRO A 270 0.43 13.52 -10.33
N LEU A 271 0.73 12.35 -9.75
CA LEU A 271 1.27 11.23 -10.51
C LEU A 271 0.28 10.67 -11.54
N ILE A 272 -1.03 10.65 -11.21
CA ILE A 272 -2.09 10.30 -12.18
C ILE A 272 -2.14 11.34 -13.31
N GLU A 273 -2.09 12.62 -12.96
CA GLU A 273 -2.09 13.72 -13.93
C GLU A 273 -0.89 13.65 -14.87
N MET A 274 0.27 13.24 -14.34
CA MET A 274 1.49 12.99 -15.11
C MET A 274 1.51 11.61 -15.79
N ARG A 275 0.45 10.81 -15.64
CA ARG A 275 0.32 9.45 -16.16
C ARG A 275 1.47 8.52 -15.74
N MET A 276 1.95 8.68 -14.53
CA MET A 276 3.04 7.88 -13.96
C MET A 276 2.50 6.68 -13.20
N SER A 277 3.01 5.52 -13.53
CA SER A 277 2.87 4.28 -12.76
C SER A 277 3.93 4.21 -11.66
N ARG A 278 3.80 3.24 -10.76
CA ARG A 278 4.85 2.95 -9.78
C ARG A 278 6.18 2.59 -10.45
N MET A 279 6.12 1.83 -11.55
CA MET A 279 7.33 1.49 -12.32
C MET A 279 7.98 2.73 -12.92
N ASP A 280 7.21 3.71 -13.39
CA ASP A 280 7.75 4.97 -13.87
C ASP A 280 8.45 5.75 -12.73
N CYS A 281 7.91 5.71 -11.50
CA CYS A 281 8.57 6.29 -10.33
C CYS A 281 9.90 5.57 -10.01
N LEU A 282 9.93 4.24 -10.03
CA LEU A 282 11.15 3.46 -9.83
C LEU A 282 12.18 3.73 -10.92
N GLN A 283 11.75 3.82 -12.18
CA GLN A 283 12.61 4.16 -13.30
C GLN A 283 13.19 5.57 -13.15
N TRP A 284 12.38 6.53 -12.70
CA TRP A 284 12.85 7.88 -12.42
C TRP A 284 14.02 7.90 -11.43
N TYR A 285 13.94 7.13 -10.33
CA TYR A 285 15.05 7.00 -9.38
C TYR A 285 16.31 6.39 -10.03
N ARG A 286 16.13 5.36 -10.85
CA ARG A 286 17.25 4.67 -11.54
C ARG A 286 17.98 5.58 -12.53
N ASP A 287 17.20 6.38 -13.28
CA ASP A 287 17.76 7.25 -14.32
C ASP A 287 18.42 8.49 -13.75
N ILE A 288 17.82 9.11 -12.75
CA ILE A 288 18.40 10.30 -12.12
C ILE A 288 19.62 9.95 -11.27
N LYS A 289 19.63 8.78 -10.62
CA LYS A 289 20.75 8.29 -9.75
C LYS A 289 21.25 9.32 -8.70
N LYS A 290 20.49 10.37 -8.50
CA LYS A 290 20.82 11.48 -7.59
C LYS A 290 20.30 11.23 -6.18
N HIS A 291 19.22 10.46 -6.08
CA HIS A 291 18.49 10.23 -4.83
C HIS A 291 18.50 8.74 -4.47
N PRO A 292 18.62 8.40 -3.18
CA PRO A 292 18.54 7.02 -2.74
C PRO A 292 17.13 6.48 -2.96
N MET A 293 17.02 5.23 -3.40
CA MET A 293 15.75 4.53 -3.55
C MET A 293 15.14 4.32 -2.16
N PRO A 294 13.89 4.76 -1.90
CA PRO A 294 13.25 4.51 -0.63
C PRO A 294 12.89 3.03 -0.47
N GLY A 295 13.03 2.51 0.74
CA GLY A 295 12.52 1.20 1.10
C GLY A 295 10.99 1.18 1.17
N LYS A 296 10.40 -0.01 1.40
CA LYS A 296 8.96 -0.15 1.61
C LYS A 296 8.58 0.36 3.00
N SER A 297 7.95 1.53 3.07
CA SER A 297 7.49 2.12 4.33
C SER A 297 6.21 1.46 4.80
N SER A 298 6.26 0.80 5.95
CA SER A 298 5.13 0.29 6.73
C SER A 298 5.59 0.07 8.17
N CYS A 299 4.69 0.22 9.13
CA CYS A 299 5.04 -0.02 10.54
C CYS A 299 5.68 -1.41 10.73
N ILE A 300 6.64 -1.54 11.64
CA ILE A 300 7.36 -2.79 11.93
C ILE A 300 6.39 -3.98 12.12
N GLY A 301 5.36 -3.83 12.95
CA GLY A 301 4.36 -4.88 13.19
C GLY A 301 3.10 -4.75 12.31
N CYS A 302 3.22 -4.36 11.05
CA CYS A 302 2.06 -4.24 10.17
C CYS A 302 1.51 -5.63 9.77
N PRO A 303 0.22 -5.95 10.04
CA PRO A 303 -0.35 -7.25 9.66
C PRO A 303 -0.45 -7.50 8.15
N TYR A 304 -0.29 -6.44 7.34
CA TYR A 304 -0.25 -6.54 5.88
C TYR A 304 1.14 -6.88 5.33
N HIS A 305 2.11 -7.20 6.18
CA HIS A 305 3.39 -7.72 5.70
C HIS A 305 3.22 -9.09 5.05
N HIS A 306 3.80 -9.24 3.85
CA HIS A 306 3.96 -10.54 3.21
C HIS A 306 5.12 -11.31 3.83
N ASN A 307 5.18 -12.61 3.55
CA ASN A 307 6.25 -13.48 4.06
C ASN A 307 7.64 -12.98 3.65
N ASP A 308 7.77 -12.40 2.45
CA ASP A 308 9.04 -11.86 1.97
C ASP A 308 9.48 -10.62 2.74
N GLN A 309 8.53 -9.79 3.18
CA GLN A 309 8.82 -8.66 4.05
C GLN A 309 9.25 -9.12 5.45
N TRP A 310 8.55 -10.10 6.02
CA TRP A 310 8.95 -10.73 7.29
C TRP A 310 10.32 -11.38 7.16
N ARG A 311 10.60 -12.08 6.05
CA ARG A 311 11.91 -12.68 5.74
C ARG A 311 13.01 -11.62 5.63
N ASN A 312 12.73 -10.56 4.89
CA ASN A 312 13.68 -9.45 4.75
C ASN A 312 13.97 -8.78 6.09
N MET A 313 12.93 -8.55 6.90
CA MET A 313 13.07 -7.99 8.25
C MET A 313 13.89 -8.92 9.15
N GLN A 314 13.56 -10.22 9.19
CA GLN A 314 14.28 -11.22 9.99
C GLN A 314 15.78 -11.31 9.60
N LYS A 315 16.08 -11.21 8.29
CA LYS A 315 17.45 -11.33 7.77
C LYS A 315 18.26 -10.06 7.92
N ASN A 316 17.69 -8.92 7.55
CA ASN A 316 18.43 -7.67 7.36
C ASN A 316 18.18 -6.64 8.48
N TYR A 317 17.10 -6.80 9.25
CA TYR A 317 16.69 -5.92 10.35
C TYR A 317 16.24 -6.75 11.57
N PRO A 318 17.14 -7.59 12.14
CA PRO A 318 16.77 -8.55 13.20
C PRO A 318 16.24 -7.87 14.47
N GLU A 319 16.65 -6.63 14.76
CA GLU A 319 16.14 -5.86 15.89
C GLU A 319 14.66 -5.49 15.69
N ASP A 320 14.29 -5.02 14.49
CA ASP A 320 12.90 -4.70 14.12
C ASP A 320 12.03 -5.97 14.15
N PHE A 321 12.58 -7.10 13.68
CA PHE A 321 11.86 -8.38 13.73
C PHE A 321 11.64 -8.85 15.16
N ALA A 322 12.65 -8.74 16.03
CA ALA A 322 12.55 -9.09 17.44
C ALA A 322 11.51 -8.23 18.17
N ASP A 323 11.46 -6.94 17.86
CA ASP A 323 10.45 -6.00 18.38
C ASP A 323 9.03 -6.40 17.94
N ALA A 324 8.85 -6.78 16.67
CA ALA A 324 7.57 -7.29 16.17
C ALA A 324 7.14 -8.58 16.89
N VAL A 325 8.08 -9.51 17.16
CA VAL A 325 7.82 -10.74 17.91
C VAL A 325 7.42 -10.44 19.34
N GLU A 326 8.09 -9.49 20.01
CA GLU A 326 7.72 -9.04 21.34
C GLU A 326 6.27 -8.53 21.38
N VAL A 327 5.94 -7.62 20.48
CA VAL A 327 4.58 -7.05 20.38
C VAL A 327 3.55 -8.12 20.08
N ASP A 328 3.84 -9.04 19.14
CA ASP A 328 2.94 -10.16 18.80
C ASP A 328 2.61 -11.03 20.02
N ASN A 329 3.58 -11.24 20.91
CA ASN A 329 3.37 -11.98 22.14
C ASN A 329 2.56 -11.18 23.18
N LEU A 330 2.86 -9.89 23.35
CA LEU A 330 2.19 -9.02 24.32
C LEU A 330 0.71 -8.79 24.00
N ILE A 331 0.34 -8.73 22.71
CA ILE A 331 -1.04 -8.50 22.28
C ILE A 331 -1.91 -9.77 22.26
N ARG A 332 -1.32 -10.94 22.43
CA ARG A 332 -1.96 -12.26 22.21
C ARG A 332 -3.35 -12.40 22.83
N ASN A 333 -3.55 -11.92 24.04
CA ASN A 333 -4.80 -12.03 24.81
C ASN A 333 -5.54 -10.68 24.94
N GLY A 334 -5.27 -9.73 24.04
CA GLY A 334 -5.77 -8.36 24.11
C GLY A 334 -7.28 -8.20 23.94
N LEU A 335 -8.00 -9.21 23.42
CA LEU A 335 -9.46 -9.22 23.35
C LEU A 335 -10.05 -9.87 24.60
N LYS A 336 -10.09 -9.14 25.72
CA LYS A 336 -10.53 -9.65 27.03
C LYS A 336 -11.96 -10.22 27.05
N ASN A 337 -12.85 -9.72 26.19
CA ASN A 337 -14.24 -10.17 26.07
C ASN A 337 -14.43 -11.26 25.00
N SER A 338 -13.36 -11.85 24.52
CA SER A 338 -13.39 -12.88 23.48
C SER A 338 -12.30 -13.93 23.74
N GLU A 339 -12.63 -15.19 23.49
CA GLU A 339 -11.62 -16.26 23.49
C GLU A 339 -10.67 -16.18 22.28
N ALA A 340 -10.83 -15.20 21.38
CA ALA A 340 -9.99 -15.03 20.22
C ALA A 340 -8.61 -14.52 20.62
N LYS A 341 -7.58 -15.14 20.07
CA LYS A 341 -6.19 -14.70 20.20
C LYS A 341 -5.79 -13.81 19.02
N LEU A 342 -4.99 -12.79 19.30
CA LEU A 342 -4.51 -11.82 18.31
C LEU A 342 -3.13 -12.20 17.79
N TYR A 343 -2.90 -11.92 16.50
CA TYR A 343 -1.66 -12.20 15.79
C TYR A 343 -1.33 -11.12 14.77
N LEU A 344 -0.04 -10.86 14.58
CA LEU A 344 0.43 -9.97 13.49
C LEU A 344 0.45 -10.70 12.15
N HIS A 345 0.59 -12.02 12.13
CA HIS A 345 0.71 -12.80 10.90
C HIS A 345 -0.58 -13.55 10.54
N LYS A 346 -0.89 -13.61 9.24
CA LYS A 346 -2.10 -14.23 8.67
C LYS A 346 -2.28 -15.73 9.00
N SER A 347 -1.19 -16.43 9.32
CA SER A 347 -1.26 -17.84 9.71
C SER A 347 -1.86 -18.05 11.10
N ALA A 348 -2.07 -16.98 11.88
CA ALA A 348 -2.49 -17.02 13.27
C ALA A 348 -1.61 -17.97 14.13
N LYS A 349 -0.31 -17.90 13.88
CA LYS A 349 0.75 -18.53 14.70
C LYS A 349 1.55 -17.42 15.35
N PRO A 350 2.17 -17.66 16.52
CA PRO A 350 3.14 -16.72 17.09
C PRO A 350 4.20 -16.36 16.05
N LEU A 351 4.51 -15.08 15.91
CA LEU A 351 5.43 -14.62 14.86
C LEU A 351 6.82 -15.23 14.98
N GLY A 352 7.29 -15.45 16.22
CA GLY A 352 8.57 -16.09 16.51
C GLY A 352 8.64 -17.58 16.16
N ASP A 353 7.49 -18.26 15.99
CA ASP A 353 7.42 -19.69 15.66
C ASP A 353 7.34 -19.92 14.13
N ILE A 354 7.35 -18.84 13.34
CA ILE A 354 7.23 -18.94 11.89
C ILE A 354 8.63 -18.88 11.28
N ASP A 355 8.99 -19.95 10.56
CA ASP A 355 10.19 -19.92 9.73
C ASP A 355 9.90 -19.25 8.39
N PHE A 356 10.48 -18.06 8.23
CA PHE A 356 10.41 -17.30 6.98
C PHE A 356 11.62 -17.55 6.07
N LEU A 357 12.68 -18.19 6.58
CA LEU A 357 13.94 -18.37 5.83
C LEU A 357 13.84 -19.48 4.80
N GLU A 358 12.97 -20.47 5.03
CA GLU A 358 12.70 -21.49 4.03
C GLU A 358 11.74 -20.96 2.95
N PRO A 359 12.23 -20.74 1.71
CA PRO A 359 11.33 -20.43 0.61
C PRO A 359 10.43 -21.63 0.37
N LYS A 360 9.11 -21.51 0.54
CA LYS A 360 8.19 -22.48 -0.03
C LYS A 360 8.46 -22.52 -1.52
N LYS A 361 9.08 -23.61 -2.00
CA LYS A 361 9.25 -23.90 -3.43
C LYS A 361 7.86 -24.05 -4.06
N GLN A 362 7.22 -22.95 -4.42
CA GLN A 362 6.22 -22.98 -5.47
C GLN A 362 6.99 -22.77 -6.78
N PRO A 363 6.99 -23.75 -7.68
CA PRO A 363 7.51 -23.53 -9.02
C PRO A 363 6.62 -22.45 -9.66
N SER A 364 7.19 -21.26 -9.93
CA SER A 364 6.49 -20.30 -10.75
C SER A 364 6.40 -20.90 -12.16
N LEU A 365 5.20 -20.92 -12.71
CA LEU A 365 4.94 -21.42 -14.07
C LEU A 365 5.64 -20.56 -15.15
N PHE A 366 6.13 -19.40 -14.78
CA PHE A 366 6.82 -18.41 -15.62
C PHE A 366 8.08 -17.92 -14.92
N GLY A 367 9.05 -18.75 -14.82
CA GLY A 367 10.46 -18.68 -14.45
C GLY A 367 11.14 -17.35 -14.10
N GLU A 368 10.47 -16.29 -13.77
CA GLU A 368 11.03 -15.08 -13.20
C GLU A 368 10.09 -14.61 -12.10
N THR A 369 10.60 -14.54 -10.90
CA THR A 369 10.00 -13.77 -9.81
C THR A 369 9.98 -12.31 -10.25
N PHE A 370 8.89 -11.90 -10.88
CA PHE A 370 8.50 -10.50 -10.85
C PHE A 370 8.50 -10.13 -9.38
N ASP A 371 9.23 -9.10 -9.02
CA ASP A 371 9.41 -8.66 -7.64
C ASP A 371 8.05 -8.60 -6.93
N GLU A 372 7.62 -9.72 -6.32
CA GLU A 372 6.49 -9.79 -5.39
C GLU A 372 6.72 -8.86 -4.20
N GLU A 373 7.97 -8.38 -4.05
CA GLU A 373 8.39 -7.36 -3.10
C GLU A 373 7.55 -6.08 -3.20
N PHE A 374 6.87 -5.88 -4.33
CA PHE A 374 6.07 -4.69 -4.61
C PHE A 374 4.58 -4.94 -4.86
N ALA A 375 4.12 -6.20 -4.91
CA ALA A 375 2.78 -6.52 -5.39
C ALA A 375 1.65 -6.06 -4.46
N ASP A 376 1.85 -6.08 -3.15
CA ASP A 376 0.80 -5.74 -2.20
C ASP A 376 1.28 -4.68 -1.21
N GLU A 377 1.28 -3.44 -1.64
CA GLU A 377 1.30 -2.36 -0.67
C GLU A 377 0.00 -2.37 0.12
N CYS A 378 0.15 -2.10 1.41
CA CYS A 378 -0.98 -1.82 2.28
C CYS A 378 -2.05 -1.04 1.49
N GLU A 379 -3.20 -1.64 1.15
CA GLU A 379 -4.36 -0.99 0.51
C GLU A 379 -4.90 0.16 1.36
N GLY A 380 -4.03 0.68 2.20
CA GLY A 380 -4.31 1.77 3.09
C GLY A 380 -4.37 3.07 2.37
N LEU A 381 -5.50 3.66 2.46
CA LEU A 381 -5.80 5.06 2.30
C LEU A 381 -4.82 5.92 3.10
N CYS A 382 -3.51 5.86 2.77
CA CYS A 382 -2.52 6.73 3.37
C CYS A 382 -2.72 8.12 2.77
N GLY A 383 -3.51 8.95 3.44
CA GLY A 383 -3.70 10.34 3.05
C GLY A 383 -5.15 10.76 2.72
N VAL A 384 -6.15 9.90 2.91
CA VAL A 384 -7.56 10.29 2.69
C VAL A 384 -8.37 10.11 3.95
#